data_e7aeb15044079820de9dcb852a434d4f
#
_entry.id   e7aeb15044079820de9dcb852a434d4f
#
_cell.length_a   1.000
_cell.length_b   1.000
_cell.length_c   1.000
_cell.angle_alpha   90.00
_cell.angle_beta   90.00
_cell.angle_gamma   90.00
#
_symmetry.space_group_name_H-M   'P 1'
#
loop_
_entity.id
_entity.type
_entity.pdbx_description
1 polymer ?
#
loop_
_entity_poly.entity_id
_entity_poly.type
_entity_poly.pdbx_seq_one_letter_code
_entity_poly.pdbx_strand_id
1 'polypeptide(L)'
;FDLVVFDEASRLRKGGRAGSVGWKAMNAIRKKKAPRLLLMSGSPRPGTAHELYAPVYLLDGGERLGHTLTGFRARFLEPNKVDRHTGRVFSWKLRQGAEEQLYPLIADLFYAASPDLGLRFVEVDRPVVLPEQVMEQIQRMRSEMVADFIEDEITAGSLGVVSGKLHQMGNG
;
A
#
# COMPACT_ATOMS: atom_id res chain seq x y z
N PHE A 1 6.46 22.69 14.97
CA PHE A 1 5.89 22.77 13.61
C PHE A 1 4.38 22.96 13.73
N ASP A 2 3.84 23.92 12.98
CA ASP A 2 2.39 24.20 12.94
C ASP A 2 1.70 23.36 11.85
N LEU A 3 2.47 22.95 10.84
CA LEU A 3 2.03 22.08 9.74
C LEU A 3 3.10 21.05 9.44
N VAL A 4 2.67 19.82 9.22
CA VAL A 4 3.51 18.72 8.71
C VAL A 4 2.87 18.22 7.43
N VAL A 5 3.64 18.24 6.34
CA VAL A 5 3.25 17.68 5.05
C VAL A 5 3.98 16.36 4.87
N PHE A 6 3.24 15.30 4.56
CA PHE A 6 3.78 13.99 4.28
C PHE A 6 3.44 13.59 2.84
N ASP A 7 4.48 13.56 2.01
CA ASP A 7 4.35 13.08 0.64
C ASP A 7 4.42 11.54 0.58
N GLU A 8 3.81 10.96 -0.43
CA GLU A 8 3.66 9.52 -0.58
C GLU A 8 2.96 8.84 0.61
N ALA A 9 1.83 9.41 1.03
CA ALA A 9 1.04 8.90 2.16
C ALA A 9 0.54 7.45 1.97
N SER A 10 0.64 6.90 0.77
CA SER A 10 0.46 5.48 0.49
C SER A 10 1.30 4.58 1.40
N ARG A 11 2.46 5.05 1.86
CA ARG A 11 3.34 4.35 2.81
C ARG A 11 2.80 4.30 4.25
N LEU A 12 1.80 5.12 4.57
CA LEU A 12 1.19 5.20 5.91
C LEU A 12 -0.03 4.28 6.09
N ARG A 13 -0.43 3.53 5.07
CA ARG A 13 -1.63 2.68 5.07
C ARG A 13 -1.64 1.57 6.11
N LYS A 14 -0.48 1.15 6.59
CA LYS A 14 -0.35 0.17 7.67
C LYS A 14 -0.25 0.90 9.02
N GLY A 15 -1.36 0.97 9.73
CA GLY A 15 -1.46 1.59 11.04
C GLY A 15 -1.54 0.61 12.21
N GLY A 16 -1.67 1.15 13.43
CA GLY A 16 -1.81 0.39 14.66
C GLY A 16 -0.49 -0.20 15.19
N ARG A 17 -0.58 -1.23 16.02
CA ARG A 17 0.57 -1.86 16.69
C ARG A 17 1.59 -2.42 15.70
N ALA A 18 1.11 -3.01 14.61
CA ALA A 18 1.92 -3.53 13.50
C ALA A 18 2.15 -2.48 12.38
N GLY A 19 1.92 -1.20 12.66
CA GLY A 19 2.05 -0.12 11.70
C GLY A 19 3.47 0.05 11.19
N SER A 20 3.60 0.63 9.99
CA SER A 20 4.88 0.98 9.40
C SER A 20 5.66 1.95 10.28
N VAL A 21 6.98 1.99 10.13
CA VAL A 21 7.86 2.94 10.86
C VAL A 21 7.39 4.38 10.64
N GLY A 22 7.08 4.75 9.39
CA GLY A 22 6.56 6.08 9.05
C GLY A 22 5.25 6.41 9.76
N TRP A 23 4.30 5.48 9.80
CA TRP A 23 3.05 5.69 10.54
C TRP A 23 3.28 5.89 12.05
N LYS A 24 4.16 5.10 12.65
CA LYS A 24 4.49 5.23 14.08
C LYS A 24 5.13 6.58 14.40
N ALA A 25 6.06 7.02 13.55
CA ALA A 25 6.72 8.32 13.68
C ALA A 25 5.70 9.47 13.56
N MET A 26 4.84 9.45 12.54
CA MET A 26 3.79 10.46 12.35
C MET A 26 2.80 10.49 13.51
N ASN A 27 2.38 9.34 14.02
CA ASN A 27 1.50 9.26 15.17
C ASN A 27 2.16 9.80 16.46
N ALA A 28 3.46 9.59 16.63
CA ALA A 28 4.20 10.19 17.75
C ALA A 28 4.29 11.73 17.63
N ILE A 29 4.55 12.26 16.43
CA ILE A 29 4.55 13.70 16.15
C ILE A 29 3.16 14.29 16.44
N ARG A 30 2.09 13.67 15.91
CA ARG A 30 0.71 14.09 16.17
C ARG A 30 0.40 14.20 17.66
N LYS A 31 0.74 13.17 18.44
CA LYS A 31 0.48 13.14 19.88
C LYS A 31 1.25 14.19 20.68
N LYS A 32 2.48 14.49 20.28
CA LYS A 32 3.36 15.42 21.02
C LYS A 32 3.11 16.88 20.68
N LYS A 33 2.80 17.20 19.43
CA LYS A 33 2.80 18.58 18.90
C LYS A 33 1.46 19.01 18.35
N ALA A 34 0.52 18.07 18.14
CA ALA A 34 -0.78 18.30 17.50
C ALA A 34 -0.72 19.25 16.26
N PRO A 35 0.24 19.08 15.35
CA PRO A 35 0.34 19.94 14.17
C PRO A 35 -0.84 19.65 13.24
N ARG A 36 -1.14 20.59 12.34
CA ARG A 36 -1.96 20.28 11.17
C ARG A 36 -1.22 19.29 10.29
N LEU A 37 -1.91 18.27 9.81
CA LEU A 37 -1.32 17.25 8.94
C LEU A 37 -1.91 17.37 7.54
N LEU A 38 -1.04 17.37 6.53
CA LEU A 38 -1.41 17.23 5.12
C LEU A 38 -0.76 15.96 4.59
N LEU A 39 -1.58 15.01 4.16
CA LEU A 39 -1.13 13.76 3.59
C LEU A 39 -1.36 13.80 2.07
N MET A 40 -0.30 13.73 1.29
CA MET A 40 -0.37 13.75 -0.18
C MET A 40 -0.09 12.36 -0.75
N SER A 41 -0.76 11.99 -1.83
CA SER A 41 -0.53 10.74 -2.54
C SER A 41 -1.03 10.82 -3.97
N GLY A 42 -0.22 10.36 -4.91
CA GLY A 42 -0.63 10.20 -6.31
C GLY A 42 -1.64 9.07 -6.52
N SER A 43 -1.82 8.18 -5.54
CA SER A 43 -2.81 7.10 -5.56
C SER A 43 -3.78 7.24 -4.39
N PRO A 44 -4.76 8.15 -4.49
CA PRO A 44 -5.67 8.44 -3.37
C PRO A 44 -6.60 7.27 -3.04
N ARG A 45 -6.84 6.36 -3.99
CA ARG A 45 -7.64 5.17 -3.73
C ARG A 45 -6.80 4.10 -3.07
N PRO A 46 -7.09 3.74 -1.81
CA PRO A 46 -6.50 2.55 -1.20
C PRO A 46 -6.92 1.30 -1.98
N GLY A 47 -6.04 0.33 -2.05
CA GLY A 47 -6.37 -0.97 -2.66
C GLY A 47 -7.51 -1.70 -1.95
N THR A 48 -7.69 -1.42 -0.67
CA THR A 48 -8.77 -1.95 0.16
C THR A 48 -9.27 -0.90 1.15
N ALA A 49 -10.54 -0.95 1.53
CA ALA A 49 -11.11 -0.05 2.55
C ALA A 49 -10.39 -0.15 3.91
N HIS A 50 -9.76 -1.29 4.19
CA HIS A 50 -8.94 -1.48 5.39
C HIS A 50 -7.77 -0.49 5.48
N GLU A 51 -7.24 -0.06 4.35
CA GLU A 51 -6.11 0.86 4.28
C GLU A 51 -6.50 2.32 4.57
N LEU A 52 -7.79 2.66 4.56
CA LEU A 52 -8.30 3.99 4.93
C LEU A 52 -8.10 4.32 6.41
N TYR A 53 -8.14 3.32 7.28
CA TYR A 53 -8.08 3.54 8.72
C TYR A 53 -6.83 4.32 9.16
N ALA A 54 -5.67 3.91 8.70
CA ALA A 54 -4.40 4.43 9.20
C ALA A 54 -4.17 5.92 8.86
N PRO A 55 -4.35 6.39 7.60
CA PRO A 55 -4.23 7.79 7.29
C PRO A 55 -5.33 8.64 7.95
N VAL A 56 -6.58 8.19 7.97
CA VAL A 56 -7.67 8.94 8.62
C VAL A 56 -7.40 9.07 10.13
N TYR A 57 -6.96 8.01 10.78
CA TYR A 57 -6.57 8.07 12.20
C TYR A 57 -5.45 9.09 12.47
N LEU A 58 -4.50 9.25 11.57
CA LEU A 58 -3.45 10.26 11.71
C LEU A 58 -4.03 11.68 11.61
N LEU A 59 -5.02 11.91 10.76
CA LEU A 59 -5.64 13.22 10.57
C LEU A 59 -6.51 13.63 11.76
N ASP A 60 -7.35 12.72 12.29
CA ASP A 60 -8.37 13.04 13.27
C ASP A 60 -8.20 12.37 14.65
N GLY A 61 -7.21 11.48 14.80
CA GLY A 61 -6.99 10.78 16.08
C GLY A 61 -7.97 9.66 16.37
N GLY A 62 -8.82 9.30 15.42
CA GLY A 62 -9.80 8.23 15.53
C GLY A 62 -11.22 8.71 15.84
N GLU A 63 -11.47 10.01 15.69
CA GLU A 63 -12.82 10.58 15.94
C GLU A 63 -13.86 9.97 15.02
N ARG A 64 -13.57 9.82 13.72
CA ARG A 64 -14.51 9.31 12.71
C ARG A 64 -14.58 7.80 12.65
N LEU A 65 -13.42 7.16 12.57
CA LEU A 65 -13.32 5.72 12.32
C LEU A 65 -13.11 4.88 13.58
N GLY A 66 -13.00 5.53 14.73
CA GLY A 66 -12.76 4.87 16.03
C GLY A 66 -11.28 4.79 16.38
N HIS A 67 -11.00 4.63 17.67
CA HIS A 67 -9.64 4.69 18.22
C HIS A 67 -8.83 3.41 18.00
N THR A 68 -9.43 2.32 17.53
CA THR A 68 -8.75 1.05 17.33
C THR A 68 -9.07 0.45 15.96
N LEU A 69 -8.05 -0.14 15.33
CA LEU A 69 -8.21 -0.87 14.07
C LEU A 69 -9.19 -2.06 14.21
N THR A 70 -9.22 -2.69 15.38
CA THR A 70 -10.16 -3.79 15.66
C THR A 70 -11.61 -3.29 15.67
N GLY A 71 -11.87 -2.16 16.30
CA GLY A 71 -13.18 -1.52 16.29
C GLY A 71 -13.63 -1.10 14.90
N PHE A 72 -12.72 -0.51 14.11
CA PHE A 72 -12.97 -0.17 12.72
C PHE A 72 -13.35 -1.41 11.88
N ARG A 73 -12.57 -2.49 12.00
CA ARG A 73 -12.87 -3.77 11.33
C ARG A 73 -14.24 -4.31 11.75
N ALA A 74 -14.52 -4.35 13.04
CA ALA A 74 -15.78 -4.84 13.56
C ALA A 74 -16.99 -4.03 13.07
N ARG A 75 -16.83 -2.73 12.84
CA ARG A 75 -17.89 -1.84 12.38
C ARG A 75 -18.13 -1.91 10.86
N PHE A 76 -17.08 -1.88 10.07
CA PHE A 76 -17.19 -1.67 8.62
C PHE A 76 -16.74 -2.84 7.76
N LEU A 77 -15.94 -3.77 8.29
CA LEU A 77 -15.31 -4.82 7.49
C LEU A 77 -15.76 -6.21 7.90
N GLU A 78 -15.62 -7.13 6.96
CA GLU A 78 -15.73 -8.57 7.20
C GLU A 78 -14.53 -9.31 6.60
N PRO A 79 -14.18 -10.50 7.13
CA PRO A 79 -13.12 -11.31 6.57
C PRO A 79 -13.41 -11.68 5.11
N ASN A 80 -12.42 -11.53 4.24
CA ASN A 80 -12.51 -11.92 2.83
C ASN A 80 -11.74 -13.20 2.55
N LYS A 81 -10.46 -13.26 2.99
CA LYS A 81 -9.64 -14.47 2.90
C LYS A 81 -9.21 -14.88 4.29
N VAL A 82 -9.55 -16.11 4.67
CA VAL A 82 -9.25 -16.68 5.97
C VAL A 82 -8.51 -17.99 5.76
N ASP A 83 -7.46 -18.19 6.52
CA ASP A 83 -6.78 -19.49 6.61
C ASP A 83 -7.70 -20.51 7.31
N ARG A 84 -7.99 -21.60 6.64
CA ARG A 84 -8.92 -22.62 7.15
C ARG A 84 -8.37 -23.42 8.35
N HIS A 85 -7.04 -23.47 8.49
CA HIS A 85 -6.41 -24.25 9.55
C HIS A 85 -6.16 -23.42 10.81
N THR A 86 -5.73 -22.15 10.61
CA THR A 86 -5.34 -21.28 11.73
C THR A 86 -6.39 -20.25 12.09
N GLY A 87 -7.44 -20.07 11.28
CA GLY A 87 -8.43 -19.02 11.43
C GLY A 87 -7.89 -17.59 11.16
N ARG A 88 -6.64 -17.47 10.68
CA ARG A 88 -6.01 -16.17 10.41
C ARG A 88 -6.66 -15.48 9.22
N VAL A 89 -7.07 -14.23 9.42
CA VAL A 89 -7.62 -13.41 8.34
C VAL A 89 -6.49 -12.75 7.55
N PHE A 90 -6.38 -13.04 6.27
CA PHE A 90 -5.38 -12.46 5.35
C PHE A 90 -5.84 -11.16 4.70
N SER A 91 -7.14 -11.03 4.41
CA SER A 91 -7.70 -9.83 3.80
C SER A 91 -9.10 -9.54 4.32
N TRP A 92 -9.48 -8.26 4.20
CA TRP A 92 -10.75 -7.72 4.67
C TRP A 92 -11.46 -7.06 3.50
N LYS A 93 -12.79 -7.14 3.44
CA LYS A 93 -13.64 -6.42 2.51
C LYS A 93 -14.70 -5.63 3.28
N LEU A 94 -15.32 -4.65 2.64
CA LEU A 94 -16.45 -3.93 3.22
C LEU A 94 -17.63 -4.87 3.43
N ARG A 95 -18.33 -4.69 4.51
CA ARG A 95 -19.65 -5.30 4.73
C ARG A 95 -20.65 -4.69 3.76
N GLN A 96 -21.69 -5.41 3.46
CA GLN A 96 -22.82 -4.90 2.68
C GLN A 96 -23.39 -3.65 3.39
N GLY A 97 -23.59 -2.56 2.64
CA GLY A 97 -24.10 -1.29 3.16
C GLY A 97 -23.11 -0.46 4.01
N ALA A 98 -21.87 -0.93 4.18
CA ALA A 98 -20.87 -0.17 4.93
C ALA A 98 -20.32 1.02 4.15
N GLU A 99 -20.40 1.02 2.82
CA GLU A 99 -19.94 2.13 1.97
C GLU A 99 -20.73 3.40 2.25
N GLU A 100 -22.03 3.30 2.33
CA GLU A 100 -22.95 4.41 2.58
C GLU A 100 -22.74 5.03 3.97
N GLN A 101 -22.17 4.28 4.89
CA GLN A 101 -21.84 4.77 6.22
C GLN A 101 -20.42 5.31 6.33
N LEU A 102 -19.45 4.63 5.70
CA LEU A 102 -18.03 4.92 5.83
C LEU A 102 -17.62 6.19 5.07
N TYR A 103 -17.97 6.27 3.78
CA TYR A 103 -17.48 7.36 2.94
C TYR A 103 -17.99 8.75 3.34
N PRO A 104 -19.25 8.96 3.73
CA PRO A 104 -19.69 10.26 4.22
C PRO A 104 -18.95 10.73 5.47
N LEU A 105 -18.50 9.81 6.35
CA LEU A 105 -17.75 10.18 7.56
C LEU A 105 -16.38 10.79 7.28
N ILE A 106 -15.81 10.52 6.12
CA ILE A 106 -14.44 10.92 5.79
C ILE A 106 -14.35 11.82 4.56
N ALA A 107 -15.46 12.10 3.88
CA ALA A 107 -15.48 12.81 2.62
C ALA A 107 -14.84 14.21 2.70
N ASP A 108 -15.03 14.92 3.80
CA ASP A 108 -14.48 16.25 4.05
C ASP A 108 -12.95 16.25 4.34
N LEU A 109 -12.36 15.09 4.60
CA LEU A 109 -10.91 14.96 4.78
C LEU A 109 -10.14 14.78 3.48
N PHE A 110 -10.83 14.51 2.37
CA PHE A 110 -10.21 14.21 1.10
C PHE A 110 -10.44 15.32 0.09
N TYR A 111 -9.34 15.77 -0.51
CA TYR A 111 -9.36 16.66 -1.66
C TYR A 111 -8.66 15.96 -2.82
N ALA A 112 -9.36 15.80 -3.95
CA ALA A 112 -8.79 15.27 -5.18
C ALA A 112 -8.51 16.42 -6.14
N ALA A 113 -7.23 16.65 -6.44
CA ALA A 113 -6.82 17.56 -7.50
C ALA A 113 -6.60 16.72 -8.78
N SER A 114 -7.32 17.06 -9.82
CA SER A 114 -7.06 16.56 -11.19
C SER A 114 -6.64 17.74 -12.04
N PRO A 115 -5.34 18.11 -12.07
CA PRO A 115 -4.89 19.15 -12.96
C PRO A 115 -5.08 18.67 -14.39
N ASP A 116 -5.89 19.35 -15.16
CA ASP A 116 -5.86 19.22 -16.62
C ASP A 116 -4.57 19.89 -17.09
N LEU A 117 -3.52 19.09 -17.24
CA LEU A 117 -2.21 19.58 -17.66
C LEU A 117 -2.14 19.84 -19.16
N GLY A 118 -3.19 19.51 -19.92
CA GLY A 118 -3.19 19.61 -21.37
C GLY A 118 -2.08 18.77 -22.04
N LEU A 119 -1.45 17.87 -21.28
CA LEU A 119 -0.35 17.05 -21.77
C LEU A 119 -0.90 15.92 -22.63
N ARG A 120 -0.38 15.82 -23.85
CA ARG A 120 -0.63 14.68 -24.71
C ARG A 120 0.28 13.55 -24.28
N PHE A 121 -0.29 12.48 -23.78
CA PHE A 121 0.46 11.23 -23.53
C PHE A 121 0.87 10.62 -24.86
N VAL A 122 2.16 10.43 -25.05
CA VAL A 122 2.73 9.65 -26.15
C VAL A 122 3.42 8.46 -25.51
N GLU A 123 2.87 7.28 -25.71
CA GLU A 123 3.50 6.03 -25.28
C GLU A 123 4.51 5.63 -26.37
N VAL A 124 5.76 5.50 -25.97
CA VAL A 124 6.85 5.10 -26.86
C VAL A 124 7.46 3.83 -26.31
N ASP A 125 7.19 2.71 -26.98
CA ASP A 125 7.85 1.45 -26.67
C ASP A 125 9.31 1.50 -27.11
N ARG A 126 10.22 1.32 -26.18
CA ARG A 126 11.65 1.16 -26.45
C ARG A 126 12.07 -0.28 -26.13
N PRO A 127 12.10 -1.17 -27.11
CA PRO A 127 12.55 -2.54 -26.87
C PRO A 127 14.02 -2.53 -26.46
N VAL A 128 14.32 -3.20 -25.36
CA VAL A 128 15.68 -3.43 -24.87
C VAL A 128 16.01 -4.90 -25.11
N VAL A 129 17.08 -5.14 -25.84
CA VAL A 129 17.61 -6.50 -26.05
C VAL A 129 18.53 -6.81 -24.87
N LEU A 130 18.12 -7.74 -24.03
CA LEU A 130 18.93 -8.22 -22.93
C LEU A 130 20.01 -9.21 -23.43
N PRO A 131 21.20 -9.26 -22.81
CA PRO A 131 22.19 -10.28 -23.08
C PRO A 131 21.61 -11.69 -22.93
N GLU A 132 22.07 -12.62 -23.75
CA GLU A 132 21.57 -14.01 -23.78
C GLU A 132 21.65 -14.67 -22.42
N GLN A 133 22.75 -14.49 -21.70
CA GLN A 133 22.93 -14.98 -20.33
C GLN A 133 21.85 -14.49 -19.36
N VAL A 134 21.44 -13.22 -19.45
CA VAL A 134 20.37 -12.66 -18.63
C VAL A 134 19.03 -13.27 -19.01
N MET A 135 18.78 -13.48 -20.30
CA MET A 135 17.55 -14.13 -20.78
C MET A 135 17.44 -15.57 -20.31
N GLU A 136 18.52 -16.32 -20.30
CA GLU A 136 18.56 -17.69 -19.75
C GLU A 136 18.22 -17.70 -18.26
N GLN A 137 18.80 -16.78 -17.47
CA GLN A 137 18.49 -16.67 -16.04
C GLN A 137 17.03 -16.26 -15.78
N ILE A 138 16.47 -15.36 -16.60
CA ILE A 138 15.06 -14.99 -16.56
C ILE A 138 14.16 -16.21 -16.82
N GLN A 139 14.51 -17.05 -17.80
CA GLN A 139 13.77 -18.28 -18.11
C GLN A 139 13.86 -19.30 -16.98
N ARG A 140 15.05 -19.52 -16.42
CA ARG A 140 15.23 -20.38 -15.23
C ARG A 140 14.42 -19.89 -14.03
N MET A 141 14.47 -18.59 -13.73
CA MET A 141 13.68 -18.01 -12.65
C MET A 141 12.16 -18.22 -12.86
N ARG A 142 11.70 -18.19 -14.12
CA ARG A 142 10.28 -18.43 -14.43
C ARG A 142 9.87 -19.89 -14.28
N SER A 143 10.72 -20.83 -14.71
CA SER A 143 10.41 -22.27 -14.71
C SER A 143 10.74 -22.97 -13.40
N GLU A 144 11.87 -22.65 -12.79
CA GLU A 144 12.46 -23.36 -11.66
C GLU A 144 12.43 -22.55 -10.36
N MET A 145 12.05 -21.26 -10.42
CA MET A 145 12.13 -20.30 -9.30
C MET A 145 13.56 -20.05 -8.80
N VAL A 146 14.55 -20.34 -9.63
CA VAL A 146 15.99 -20.24 -9.33
C VAL A 146 16.69 -19.48 -10.45
N ALA A 147 17.67 -18.64 -10.12
CA ALA A 147 18.59 -18.03 -11.06
C ALA A 147 19.98 -17.95 -10.43
N ASP A 148 21.01 -18.23 -11.25
CA ASP A 148 22.41 -18.16 -10.82
C ASP A 148 23.04 -16.84 -11.26
N PHE A 149 23.68 -16.14 -10.32
CA PHE A 149 24.50 -14.98 -10.59
C PHE A 149 25.93 -15.26 -10.12
N ILE A 150 26.89 -14.48 -10.61
CA ILE A 150 28.34 -14.72 -10.52
C ILE A 150 28.83 -15.10 -9.09
N GLU A 151 28.12 -14.68 -8.05
CA GLU A 151 28.52 -14.96 -6.66
C GLU A 151 27.40 -15.61 -5.82
N ASP A 152 26.12 -15.64 -6.29
CA ASP A 152 24.99 -16.12 -5.49
C ASP A 152 23.90 -16.77 -6.32
N GLU A 153 23.29 -17.82 -5.79
CA GLU A 153 22.05 -18.41 -6.27
C GLU A 153 20.86 -17.64 -5.71
N ILE A 154 19.98 -17.14 -6.57
CA ILE A 154 18.78 -16.44 -6.17
C ILE A 154 17.57 -17.36 -6.32
N THR A 155 16.89 -17.64 -5.21
CA THR A 155 15.66 -18.43 -5.20
C THR A 155 14.43 -17.58 -4.92
N ALA A 156 13.28 -17.97 -5.46
CA ALA A 156 12.00 -17.32 -5.21
C ALA A 156 11.04 -18.30 -4.54
N GLY A 157 10.68 -18.03 -3.28
CA GLY A 157 9.81 -18.90 -2.47
C GLY A 157 8.33 -18.90 -2.89
N SER A 158 7.93 -18.07 -3.87
CA SER A 158 6.56 -18.02 -4.39
C SER A 158 6.50 -17.26 -5.72
N LEU A 159 5.44 -17.50 -6.51
CA LEU A 159 5.19 -16.80 -7.78
C LEU A 159 5.14 -15.27 -7.63
N GLY A 160 4.65 -14.75 -6.51
CA GLY A 160 4.65 -13.31 -6.25
C GLY A 160 6.05 -12.72 -6.07
N VAL A 161 6.98 -13.50 -5.52
CA VAL A 161 8.40 -13.13 -5.38
C VAL A 161 9.10 -13.24 -6.73
N VAL A 162 8.76 -14.23 -7.56
CA VAL A 162 9.28 -14.38 -8.93
C VAL A 162 9.06 -13.10 -9.73
N SER A 163 7.84 -12.56 -9.75
CA SER A 163 7.53 -11.34 -10.50
C SER A 163 8.41 -10.16 -10.09
N GLY A 164 8.62 -9.95 -8.79
CA GLY A 164 9.49 -8.87 -8.29
C GLY A 164 10.95 -9.06 -8.68
N LYS A 165 11.46 -10.29 -8.61
CA LYS A 165 12.85 -10.62 -8.99
C LYS A 165 13.08 -10.51 -10.50
N LEU A 166 12.13 -10.96 -11.32
CA LEU A 166 12.19 -10.79 -12.77
C LEU A 166 12.26 -9.32 -13.18
N HIS A 167 11.50 -8.47 -12.47
CA HIS A 167 11.55 -7.02 -12.73
C HIS A 167 12.91 -6.42 -12.35
N GLN A 168 13.51 -6.86 -11.26
CA GLN A 168 14.86 -6.45 -10.87
C GLN A 168 15.91 -6.91 -11.88
N MET A 169 15.84 -8.15 -12.35
CA MET A 169 16.76 -8.71 -13.35
C MET A 169 16.66 -8.00 -14.71
N GLY A 170 15.46 -7.54 -15.09
CA GLY A 170 15.26 -6.78 -16.33
C GLY A 170 15.74 -5.33 -16.30
N ASN A 171 15.89 -4.76 -15.10
CA ASN A 171 16.28 -3.36 -14.92
C ASN A 171 17.76 -3.16 -14.55
N GLY A 172 18.53 -4.23 -14.34
CA GLY A 172 19.93 -4.21 -13.94
C GLY A 172 20.13 -4.27 -12.44
#